data_3dc5e9f8030bdf689694b6d1dff9947a
#
_entry.id   3dc5e9f8030bdf689694b6d1dff9947a
#
_cell.length_a   1.000
_cell.length_b   1.000
_cell.length_c   1.000
_cell.angle_alpha   90.00
_cell.angle_beta   90.00
_cell.angle_gamma   90.00
#
_symmetry.space_group_name_H-M   'P 1'
#
loop_
_entity.id
_entity.type
_entity.pdbx_description
1 polymer ?
#
loop_
_entity_poly.entity_id
_entity_poly.type
_entity_poly.pdbx_seq_one_letter_code
_entity_poly.pdbx_strand_id
1 'polypeptide(L)'
;MSRTLARVLVLDGHSAAALAVTRSAGQAGHWVAVGSNRGLFAAARFSRHCSLGFDYPVSTEDPGAFVDSIIEFVRSHSIDLVIPITDWTLGPISVQRERFAGACRIAIPSQRALDAVSDKFRTIKLAESFGIGVPRTHLVESVGDLSRWEANQFPVVVKDRFSVRWVKDKCTKDKAVFGSVAYAYSASELTNKVDERLRVAGDVLIQEFVSGVGVGFSCFVAGGKTFLPFQWQRIREVDPRGSASSARKSIPLDHSVVPRSEQLITEMSFQGVAMVEYKKTADGRVILMEINGRPWGSIGLPIACGIDYPRHLIEWCLDGTLPPQNIPYRENIVCRRLVGELTHLTNLWTGPPPNWPIAYQNFWTSLFTVAVPWLPGMCYDDVWLSDLRPGMAGIGNWVRSRRFRS
;
A
#
# COMPACT_ATOMS: atom_id res chain seq x y z
N MET A 1 19.20 -25.62 9.85
CA MET A 1 18.26 -26.18 8.85
C MET A 1 18.64 -25.61 7.48
N SER A 2 18.78 -26.46 6.45
CA SER A 2 19.03 -26.02 5.07
C SER A 2 17.81 -25.21 4.61
N ARG A 3 18.04 -23.98 4.15
CA ARG A 3 16.98 -23.12 3.59
C ARG A 3 16.46 -23.76 2.30
N THR A 4 15.15 -23.89 2.19
CA THR A 4 14.49 -24.31 0.96
C THR A 4 14.57 -23.16 -0.05
N LEU A 5 15.41 -23.31 -1.08
CA LEU A 5 15.43 -22.38 -2.21
C LEU A 5 14.20 -22.66 -3.07
N ALA A 6 13.48 -21.60 -3.40
CA ALA A 6 12.21 -21.66 -4.11
C ALA A 6 12.20 -20.76 -5.34
N ARG A 7 11.24 -21.00 -6.24
CA ARG A 7 10.94 -20.15 -7.38
C ARG A 7 9.73 -19.27 -7.03
N VAL A 8 9.95 -17.97 -6.93
CA VAL A 8 8.98 -16.99 -6.46
C VAL A 8 8.54 -16.09 -7.61
N LEU A 9 7.24 -15.93 -7.79
CA LEU A 9 6.65 -14.97 -8.73
C LEU A 9 6.12 -13.77 -7.93
N VAL A 10 6.73 -12.60 -8.11
CA VAL A 10 6.28 -11.32 -7.55
C VAL A 10 5.47 -10.59 -8.60
N LEU A 11 4.22 -10.25 -8.30
CA LEU A 11 3.34 -9.50 -9.19
C LEU A 11 3.47 -7.97 -8.98
N ASP A 12 2.83 -7.19 -9.85
CA ASP A 12 2.80 -5.72 -9.78
C ASP A 12 4.20 -5.07 -9.79
N GLY A 13 5.07 -5.55 -10.67
CA GLY A 13 6.47 -5.10 -10.78
C GLY A 13 6.67 -3.59 -10.95
N HIS A 14 5.61 -2.83 -11.21
CA HIS A 14 5.59 -1.38 -11.26
C HIS A 14 5.61 -0.71 -9.88
N SER A 15 5.24 -1.44 -8.82
CA SER A 15 5.15 -0.90 -7.46
C SER A 15 6.50 -0.91 -6.73
N ALA A 16 6.69 0.04 -5.80
CA ALA A 16 7.89 0.07 -4.95
C ALA A 16 7.97 -1.16 -4.04
N ALA A 17 6.84 -1.68 -3.59
CA ALA A 17 6.78 -2.89 -2.77
C ALA A 17 7.25 -4.12 -3.54
N ALA A 18 6.87 -4.27 -4.82
CA ALA A 18 7.35 -5.36 -5.66
C ALA A 18 8.87 -5.34 -5.82
N LEU A 19 9.47 -4.15 -5.98
CA LEU A 19 10.93 -4.02 -6.03
C LEU A 19 11.57 -4.45 -4.70
N ALA A 20 11.01 -4.04 -3.56
CA ALA A 20 11.52 -4.42 -2.24
C ALA A 20 11.41 -5.94 -2.01
N VAL A 21 10.26 -6.56 -2.36
CA VAL A 21 10.06 -8.01 -2.26
C VAL A 21 11.00 -8.77 -3.20
N THR A 22 11.18 -8.30 -4.44
CA THR A 22 12.11 -8.90 -5.41
C THR A 22 13.55 -8.91 -4.88
N ARG A 23 13.99 -7.79 -4.30
CA ARG A 23 15.33 -7.68 -3.71
C ARG A 23 15.49 -8.59 -2.50
N SER A 24 14.55 -8.60 -1.58
CA SER A 24 14.56 -9.45 -0.39
C SER A 24 14.58 -10.93 -0.76
N ALA A 25 13.69 -11.38 -1.65
CA ALA A 25 13.65 -12.76 -2.13
C ALA A 25 14.97 -13.18 -2.82
N GLY A 26 15.49 -12.33 -3.71
CA GLY A 26 16.75 -12.63 -4.42
C GLY A 26 17.98 -12.61 -3.51
N GLN A 27 18.04 -11.73 -2.50
CA GLN A 27 19.08 -11.74 -1.48
C GLN A 27 19.03 -12.99 -0.59
N ALA A 28 17.83 -13.55 -0.38
CA ALA A 28 17.65 -14.82 0.30
C ALA A 28 18.07 -16.04 -0.56
N GLY A 29 18.41 -15.83 -1.85
CA GLY A 29 18.87 -16.85 -2.79
C GLY A 29 17.76 -17.48 -3.64
N HIS A 30 16.51 -17.04 -3.51
CA HIS A 30 15.41 -17.53 -4.33
C HIS A 30 15.57 -17.12 -5.80
N TRP A 31 15.08 -17.96 -6.70
CA TRP A 31 14.88 -17.56 -8.09
C TRP A 31 13.61 -16.73 -8.19
N VAL A 32 13.69 -15.52 -8.77
CA VAL A 32 12.59 -14.56 -8.73
C VAL A 32 12.15 -14.18 -10.13
N ALA A 33 10.88 -14.43 -10.46
CA ALA A 33 10.21 -13.82 -11.59
C ALA A 33 9.42 -12.58 -11.16
N VAL A 34 9.37 -11.58 -12.04
CA VAL A 34 8.59 -10.35 -11.82
C VAL A 34 7.54 -10.18 -12.88
N GLY A 35 6.28 -10.29 -12.48
CA GLY A 35 5.11 -10.07 -13.32
C GLY A 35 4.62 -8.62 -13.29
N SER A 36 4.11 -8.11 -14.42
CA SER A 36 3.46 -6.79 -14.49
C SER A 36 2.39 -6.78 -15.59
N ASN A 37 1.41 -5.88 -15.47
CA ASN A 37 0.45 -5.63 -16.55
C ASN A 37 1.19 -5.29 -17.84
N ARG A 38 0.70 -5.85 -18.95
CA ARG A 38 1.26 -5.58 -20.28
C ARG A 38 1.27 -4.08 -20.57
N GLY A 39 2.40 -3.56 -21.04
CA GLY A 39 2.59 -2.15 -21.37
C GLY A 39 2.87 -1.23 -20.17
N LEU A 40 2.82 -1.72 -18.94
CA LEU A 40 3.14 -0.92 -17.76
C LEU A 40 4.63 -1.02 -17.42
N PHE A 41 5.27 0.14 -17.22
CA PHE A 41 6.67 0.19 -16.80
C PHE A 41 6.84 -0.48 -15.43
N ALA A 42 7.72 -1.46 -15.34
CA ALA A 42 7.96 -2.29 -14.14
C ALA A 42 9.40 -2.14 -13.64
N ALA A 43 9.62 -1.24 -12.69
CA ALA A 43 10.96 -0.97 -12.14
C ALA A 43 11.61 -2.23 -11.53
N ALA A 44 10.83 -3.11 -10.90
CA ALA A 44 11.34 -4.33 -10.26
C ALA A 44 12.00 -5.31 -11.26
N ARG A 45 11.63 -5.28 -12.54
CA ARG A 45 12.26 -6.11 -13.59
C ARG A 45 13.71 -5.74 -13.87
N PHE A 46 14.10 -4.51 -13.59
CA PHE A 46 15.48 -4.04 -13.77
C PHE A 46 16.40 -4.40 -12.61
N SER A 47 15.87 -4.97 -11.54
CA SER A 47 16.67 -5.45 -10.42
C SER A 47 17.56 -6.59 -10.85
N ARG A 48 18.82 -6.60 -10.38
CA ARG A 48 19.74 -7.75 -10.53
C ARG A 48 19.21 -9.04 -9.93
N HIS A 49 18.23 -8.95 -9.05
CA HIS A 49 17.55 -10.06 -8.40
C HIS A 49 16.33 -10.58 -9.18
N CYS A 50 15.94 -9.93 -10.28
CA CYS A 50 14.94 -10.43 -11.20
C CYS A 50 15.58 -11.37 -12.21
N SER A 51 15.21 -12.65 -12.15
CA SER A 51 15.72 -13.68 -13.10
C SER A 51 14.90 -13.70 -14.39
N LEU A 52 13.60 -13.37 -14.34
CA LEU A 52 12.69 -13.40 -15.50
C LEU A 52 11.58 -12.36 -15.37
N GLY A 53 11.35 -11.60 -16.43
CA GLY A 53 10.18 -10.70 -16.55
C GLY A 53 9.01 -11.43 -17.19
N PHE A 54 7.78 -11.18 -16.73
CA PHE A 54 6.55 -11.78 -17.22
C PHE A 54 5.45 -10.74 -17.40
N ASP A 55 4.83 -10.69 -18.60
CA ASP A 55 3.69 -9.81 -18.89
C ASP A 55 2.38 -10.58 -18.81
N TYR A 56 1.43 -10.05 -18.03
CA TYR A 56 0.09 -10.61 -17.92
C TYR A 56 -0.99 -9.61 -18.41
N PRO A 57 -2.20 -10.08 -18.76
CA PRO A 57 -3.33 -9.21 -19.09
C PRO A 57 -3.67 -8.27 -17.95
N VAL A 58 -4.24 -7.09 -18.26
CA VAL A 58 -4.64 -6.12 -17.25
C VAL A 58 -5.68 -6.74 -16.32
N SER A 59 -5.30 -7.04 -15.09
CA SER A 59 -6.10 -7.78 -14.10
C SER A 59 -7.46 -7.13 -13.80
N THR A 60 -7.57 -5.82 -14.00
CA THR A 60 -8.77 -5.02 -13.76
C THR A 60 -9.71 -4.94 -14.95
N GLU A 61 -9.26 -5.34 -16.15
CA GLU A 61 -10.05 -5.41 -17.37
C GLU A 61 -10.56 -6.83 -17.64
N ASP A 62 -9.71 -7.83 -17.44
CA ASP A 62 -10.06 -9.25 -17.58
C ASP A 62 -9.42 -10.09 -16.46
N PRO A 63 -10.07 -10.17 -15.28
CA PRO A 63 -9.60 -10.94 -14.14
C PRO A 63 -9.44 -12.44 -14.45
N GLY A 64 -10.27 -12.98 -15.34
CA GLY A 64 -10.22 -14.39 -15.76
C GLY A 64 -8.95 -14.68 -16.55
N ALA A 65 -8.73 -13.96 -17.64
CA ALA A 65 -7.53 -14.09 -18.47
C ALA A 65 -6.25 -13.79 -17.68
N PHE A 66 -6.31 -12.86 -16.73
CA PHE A 66 -5.20 -12.60 -15.81
C PHE A 66 -4.85 -13.86 -14.99
N VAL A 67 -5.83 -14.46 -14.30
CA VAL A 67 -5.61 -15.65 -13.46
C VAL A 67 -5.16 -16.83 -14.33
N ASP A 68 -5.74 -17.01 -15.51
CA ASP A 68 -5.33 -18.06 -16.47
C ASP A 68 -3.85 -17.92 -16.83
N SER A 69 -3.41 -16.71 -17.17
CA SER A 69 -2.01 -16.44 -17.52
C SER A 69 -1.04 -16.67 -16.35
N ILE A 70 -1.46 -16.35 -15.11
CA ILE A 70 -0.64 -16.63 -13.91
C ILE A 70 -0.51 -18.14 -13.69
N ILE A 71 -1.59 -18.91 -13.81
CA ILE A 71 -1.57 -20.38 -13.63
C ILE A 71 -0.71 -21.06 -14.69
N GLU A 72 -0.82 -20.62 -15.95
CA GLU A 72 0.02 -21.12 -17.04
C GLU A 72 1.50 -20.85 -16.76
N PHE A 73 1.84 -19.61 -16.33
CA PHE A 73 3.22 -19.26 -15.98
C PHE A 73 3.73 -20.06 -14.77
N VAL A 74 2.89 -20.25 -13.75
CA VAL A 74 3.21 -21.08 -12.56
C VAL A 74 3.59 -22.49 -12.98
N ARG A 75 2.80 -23.13 -13.84
CA ARG A 75 3.04 -24.51 -14.31
C ARG A 75 4.28 -24.62 -15.19
N SER A 76 4.41 -23.72 -16.18
CA SER A 76 5.52 -23.75 -17.14
C SER A 76 6.88 -23.44 -16.50
N HIS A 77 6.91 -22.70 -15.40
CA HIS A 77 8.16 -22.32 -14.72
C HIS A 77 8.32 -22.94 -13.34
N SER A 78 7.47 -23.91 -12.95
CA SER A 78 7.52 -24.57 -11.64
C SER A 78 7.65 -23.57 -10.49
N ILE A 79 6.74 -22.59 -10.46
CA ILE A 79 6.71 -21.56 -9.41
C ILE A 79 6.17 -22.17 -8.11
N ASP A 80 6.90 -22.01 -7.01
CA ASP A 80 6.53 -22.51 -5.69
C ASP A 80 5.59 -21.54 -4.95
N LEU A 81 5.78 -20.23 -5.15
CA LEU A 81 5.07 -19.18 -4.43
C LEU A 81 4.75 -17.98 -5.32
N VAL A 82 3.49 -17.55 -5.33
CA VAL A 82 3.03 -16.30 -5.95
C VAL A 82 2.76 -15.25 -4.88
N ILE A 83 3.30 -14.05 -5.04
CA ILE A 83 3.14 -12.92 -4.12
C ILE A 83 2.47 -11.76 -4.86
N PRO A 84 1.14 -11.58 -4.76
CA PRO A 84 0.46 -10.39 -5.24
C PRO A 84 0.78 -9.21 -4.32
N ILE A 85 1.01 -8.04 -4.92
CA ILE A 85 1.47 -6.86 -4.17
C ILE A 85 0.38 -5.79 -4.03
N THR A 86 -0.49 -5.66 -5.02
CA THR A 86 -1.57 -4.67 -4.99
C THR A 86 -2.93 -5.32 -4.93
N ASP A 87 -3.96 -4.55 -4.57
CA ASP A 87 -5.34 -5.02 -4.56
C ASP A 87 -5.82 -5.42 -5.97
N TRP A 88 -5.14 -4.96 -7.03
CA TRP A 88 -5.46 -5.27 -8.42
C TRP A 88 -5.18 -6.73 -8.78
N THR A 89 -4.12 -7.31 -8.22
CA THR A 89 -3.76 -8.71 -8.45
C THR A 89 -4.24 -9.61 -7.32
N LEU A 90 -4.25 -9.09 -6.10
CA LEU A 90 -4.70 -9.81 -4.92
C LEU A 90 -6.18 -10.20 -5.01
N GLY A 91 -7.04 -9.28 -5.45
CA GLY A 91 -8.49 -9.51 -5.57
C GLY A 91 -8.84 -10.71 -6.47
N PRO A 92 -8.47 -10.72 -7.76
CA PRO A 92 -8.76 -11.84 -8.65
C PRO A 92 -8.17 -13.18 -8.18
N ILE A 93 -6.94 -13.16 -7.64
CA ILE A 93 -6.30 -14.36 -7.10
C ILE A 93 -7.06 -14.86 -5.86
N SER A 94 -7.52 -13.98 -4.99
CA SER A 94 -8.23 -14.36 -3.76
C SER A 94 -9.57 -15.04 -4.05
N VAL A 95 -10.32 -14.52 -5.03
CA VAL A 95 -11.61 -15.10 -5.47
C VAL A 95 -11.43 -16.47 -6.12
N GLN A 96 -10.33 -16.66 -6.84
CA GLN A 96 -10.05 -17.88 -7.59
C GLN A 96 -8.94 -18.74 -6.95
N ARG A 97 -8.71 -18.60 -5.63
CA ARG A 97 -7.60 -19.25 -4.91
C ARG A 97 -7.54 -20.76 -5.06
N GLU A 98 -8.71 -21.41 -5.17
CA GLU A 98 -8.81 -22.88 -5.34
C GLU A 98 -8.10 -23.37 -6.62
N ARG A 99 -8.02 -22.54 -7.65
CA ARG A 99 -7.34 -22.88 -8.91
C ARG A 99 -5.82 -23.00 -8.78
N PHE A 100 -5.25 -22.44 -7.71
CA PHE A 100 -3.82 -22.54 -7.38
C PHE A 100 -3.51 -23.78 -6.55
N ALA A 101 -4.52 -24.44 -5.98
CA ALA A 101 -4.34 -25.62 -5.17
C ALA A 101 -3.61 -26.73 -5.97
N GLY A 102 -2.55 -27.27 -5.35
CA GLY A 102 -1.70 -28.27 -6.00
C GLY A 102 -0.72 -27.76 -7.06
N ALA A 103 -0.84 -26.49 -7.48
CA ALA A 103 0.09 -25.87 -8.43
C ALA A 103 1.19 -25.06 -7.74
N CYS A 104 0.82 -24.17 -6.81
CA CYS A 104 1.76 -23.36 -6.02
C CYS A 104 1.10 -22.85 -4.74
N ARG A 105 1.90 -22.27 -3.85
CA ARG A 105 1.39 -21.47 -2.72
C ARG A 105 1.13 -20.03 -3.17
N ILE A 106 0.21 -19.36 -2.49
CA ILE A 106 -0.10 -17.95 -2.70
C ILE A 106 0.02 -17.18 -1.38
N ALA A 107 0.77 -16.08 -1.39
CA ALA A 107 0.99 -15.26 -0.18
C ALA A 107 -0.16 -14.27 0.00
N ILE A 108 -1.34 -14.77 0.32
CA ILE A 108 -2.54 -13.96 0.58
C ILE A 108 -3.23 -14.43 1.87
N PRO A 109 -3.84 -13.51 2.64
CA PRO A 109 -4.67 -13.85 3.79
C PRO A 109 -5.91 -14.67 3.41
N SER A 110 -6.63 -15.18 4.40
CA SER A 110 -7.95 -15.78 4.17
C SER A 110 -8.93 -14.78 3.58
N GLN A 111 -9.95 -15.23 2.83
CA GLN A 111 -10.97 -14.35 2.27
C GLN A 111 -11.64 -13.50 3.36
N ARG A 112 -12.00 -14.13 4.49
CA ARG A 112 -12.60 -13.43 5.63
C ARG A 112 -11.72 -12.29 6.16
N ALA A 113 -10.42 -12.49 6.24
CA ALA A 113 -9.47 -11.46 6.69
C ALA A 113 -9.31 -10.34 5.66
N LEU A 114 -9.26 -10.69 4.36
CA LEU A 114 -9.23 -9.71 3.27
C LEU A 114 -10.47 -8.84 3.25
N ASP A 115 -11.65 -9.43 3.37
CA ASP A 115 -12.92 -8.71 3.42
C ASP A 115 -12.96 -7.76 4.63
N ALA A 116 -12.41 -8.20 5.78
CA ALA A 116 -12.37 -7.38 6.98
C ALA A 116 -11.46 -6.15 6.85
N VAL A 117 -10.26 -6.29 6.26
CA VAL A 117 -9.32 -5.17 6.10
C VAL A 117 -9.64 -4.27 4.92
N SER A 118 -10.32 -4.79 3.89
CA SER A 118 -10.69 -4.03 2.68
C SER A 118 -11.88 -3.09 2.92
N ASP A 119 -12.79 -3.44 3.83
CA ASP A 119 -13.96 -2.64 4.18
C ASP A 119 -13.60 -1.54 5.19
N LYS A 120 -13.33 -0.33 4.68
CA LYS A 120 -12.93 0.82 5.51
C LYS A 120 -13.99 1.18 6.58
N PHE A 121 -15.28 1.03 6.26
CA PHE A 121 -16.33 1.33 7.22
C PHE A 121 -16.33 0.32 8.38
N ARG A 122 -16.25 -0.96 8.06
CA ARG A 122 -16.14 -2.03 9.08
C ARG A 122 -14.88 -1.88 9.93
N THR A 123 -13.74 -1.56 9.31
CA THR A 123 -12.48 -1.30 10.01
C THR A 123 -12.61 -0.14 10.99
N ILE A 124 -13.25 0.96 10.58
CA ILE A 124 -13.50 2.12 11.46
C ILE A 124 -14.39 1.73 12.63
N LYS A 125 -15.50 1.01 12.39
CA LYS A 125 -16.41 0.59 13.45
C LYS A 125 -15.74 -0.35 14.46
N LEU A 126 -14.91 -1.26 13.98
CA LEU A 126 -14.13 -2.14 14.85
C LEU A 126 -13.12 -1.34 15.67
N ALA A 127 -12.42 -0.40 15.07
CA ALA A 127 -11.46 0.46 15.76
C ALA A 127 -12.12 1.31 16.86
N GLU A 128 -13.32 1.89 16.58
CA GLU A 128 -14.11 2.60 17.58
C GLU A 128 -14.41 1.72 18.81
N SER A 129 -14.77 0.44 18.60
CA SER A 129 -15.07 -0.48 19.71
C SER A 129 -13.87 -0.78 20.61
N PHE A 130 -12.65 -0.59 20.12
CA PHE A 130 -11.39 -0.72 20.89
C PHE A 130 -10.87 0.62 21.42
N GLY A 131 -11.65 1.70 21.30
CA GLY A 131 -11.23 3.02 21.75
C GLY A 131 -10.07 3.62 20.94
N ILE A 132 -9.88 3.15 19.70
CA ILE A 132 -8.94 3.74 18.75
C ILE A 132 -9.61 4.99 18.17
N GLY A 133 -8.88 6.10 18.13
CA GLY A 133 -9.36 7.31 17.47
C GLY A 133 -9.61 7.06 15.98
N VAL A 134 -10.78 7.46 15.49
CA VAL A 134 -11.16 7.37 14.08
C VAL A 134 -11.72 8.70 13.61
N PRO A 135 -11.69 9.01 12.30
CA PRO A 135 -12.37 10.18 11.80
C PRO A 135 -13.89 10.00 11.88
N ARG A 136 -14.64 11.06 12.21
CA ARG A 136 -16.09 11.02 12.10
C ARG A 136 -16.47 10.58 10.68
N THR A 137 -17.22 9.48 10.59
CA THR A 137 -17.48 8.80 9.32
C THR A 137 -18.95 8.45 9.18
N HIS A 138 -19.54 8.75 8.04
CA HIS A 138 -20.87 8.31 7.65
C HIS A 138 -20.79 7.45 6.39
N LEU A 139 -21.52 6.35 6.38
CA LEU A 139 -21.82 5.58 5.18
C LEU A 139 -23.03 6.22 4.50
N VAL A 140 -22.91 6.46 3.21
CA VAL A 140 -23.92 7.08 2.35
C VAL A 140 -24.26 6.11 1.23
N GLU A 141 -25.51 5.69 1.17
CA GLU A 141 -26.06 4.79 0.15
C GLU A 141 -27.00 5.52 -0.81
N SER A 142 -27.42 6.73 -0.43
CA SER A 142 -28.23 7.63 -1.25
C SER A 142 -27.91 9.09 -0.97
N VAL A 143 -28.19 9.99 -1.91
CA VAL A 143 -28.01 11.44 -1.71
C VAL A 143 -28.85 11.95 -0.53
N GLY A 144 -29.99 11.31 -0.24
CA GLY A 144 -30.83 11.64 0.91
C GLY A 144 -30.17 11.46 2.27
N ASP A 145 -29.18 10.56 2.37
CA ASP A 145 -28.42 10.33 3.61
C ASP A 145 -27.51 11.51 3.99
N LEU A 146 -27.27 12.45 3.06
CA LEU A 146 -26.51 13.67 3.32
C LEU A 146 -27.17 14.56 4.39
N SER A 147 -28.48 14.48 4.57
CA SER A 147 -29.18 15.21 5.62
C SER A 147 -28.75 14.84 7.04
N ARG A 148 -28.12 13.66 7.20
CA ARG A 148 -27.57 13.18 8.47
C ARG A 148 -26.14 13.68 8.72
N TRP A 149 -25.51 14.29 7.72
CA TRP A 149 -24.18 14.85 7.83
C TRP A 149 -24.27 16.33 8.17
N GLU A 150 -24.01 16.67 9.41
CA GLU A 150 -23.85 18.06 9.82
C GLU A 150 -22.47 18.57 9.35
N ALA A 151 -22.45 19.20 8.19
CA ALA A 151 -21.24 19.79 7.64
C ALA A 151 -20.95 21.13 8.31
N ASN A 152 -20.50 21.10 9.55
CA ASN A 152 -20.12 22.31 10.27
C ASN A 152 -18.72 22.81 9.87
N GLN A 153 -17.92 21.97 9.20
CA GLN A 153 -16.57 22.29 8.80
C GLN A 153 -16.23 21.65 7.44
N PHE A 154 -15.70 22.46 6.54
CA PHE A 154 -15.09 22.03 5.30
C PHE A 154 -13.57 22.23 5.37
N PRO A 155 -12.75 21.47 4.62
CA PRO A 155 -13.16 20.45 3.66
C PRO A 155 -13.67 19.16 4.33
N VAL A 156 -14.49 18.42 3.57
CA VAL A 156 -14.96 17.07 3.88
C VAL A 156 -14.31 16.10 2.90
N VAL A 157 -13.99 14.90 3.36
CA VAL A 157 -13.41 13.83 2.53
C VAL A 157 -14.52 12.90 2.05
N VAL A 158 -14.63 12.72 0.74
CA VAL A 158 -15.48 11.72 0.10
C VAL A 158 -14.58 10.60 -0.40
N LYS A 159 -14.77 9.38 0.07
CA LYS A 159 -13.98 8.23 -0.36
C LYS A 159 -14.83 6.98 -0.50
N ASP A 160 -14.39 6.07 -1.37
CA ASP A 160 -15.05 4.79 -1.50
C ASP A 160 -14.79 3.90 -0.28
N ARG A 161 -15.80 3.12 0.07
CA ARG A 161 -15.74 2.13 1.16
C ARG A 161 -14.62 1.11 0.96
N PHE A 162 -14.40 0.69 -0.29
CA PHE A 162 -13.35 -0.25 -0.66
C PHE A 162 -12.28 0.44 -1.53
N SER A 163 -11.02 0.02 -1.40
CA SER A 163 -9.95 0.49 -2.29
C SER A 163 -10.10 -0.06 -3.71
N VAL A 164 -10.56 -1.30 -3.82
CA VAL A 164 -11.00 -1.92 -5.07
C VAL A 164 -12.23 -2.76 -4.75
N ARG A 165 -13.30 -2.58 -5.51
CA ARG A 165 -14.51 -3.41 -5.44
C ARG A 165 -14.66 -4.17 -6.76
N TRP A 166 -14.85 -5.47 -6.67
CA TRP A 166 -15.16 -6.31 -7.83
C TRP A 166 -16.67 -6.41 -7.97
N VAL A 167 -17.19 -5.98 -9.12
CA VAL A 167 -18.63 -5.98 -9.46
C VAL A 167 -18.82 -6.71 -10.78
N LYS A 168 -19.96 -7.35 -10.94
CA LYS A 168 -20.35 -7.91 -12.24
C LYS A 168 -20.88 -6.79 -13.13
N ASP A 169 -20.38 -6.71 -14.34
CA ASP A 169 -20.93 -5.81 -15.35
C ASP A 169 -22.24 -6.37 -15.93
N LYS A 170 -22.87 -5.60 -16.83
CA LYS A 170 -24.10 -6.03 -17.52
C LYS A 170 -23.93 -7.30 -18.38
N CYS A 171 -22.69 -7.66 -18.70
CA CYS A 171 -22.30 -8.86 -19.47
C CYS A 171 -21.84 -10.01 -18.55
N THR A 172 -22.11 -9.94 -17.24
CA THR A 172 -21.71 -10.93 -16.22
C THR A 172 -20.20 -11.09 -16.03
N LYS A 173 -19.37 -10.18 -16.59
CA LYS A 173 -17.93 -10.16 -16.36
C LYS A 173 -17.61 -9.40 -15.09
N ASP A 174 -16.64 -9.91 -14.34
CA ASP A 174 -16.11 -9.21 -13.18
C ASP A 174 -15.36 -7.95 -13.65
N LYS A 175 -15.70 -6.81 -13.04
CA LYS A 175 -15.07 -5.51 -13.30
C LYS A 175 -14.60 -4.89 -12.02
N ALA A 176 -13.40 -4.32 -12.03
CA ALA A 176 -12.89 -3.55 -10.91
C ALA A 176 -13.45 -2.13 -10.91
N VAL A 177 -13.99 -1.72 -9.78
CA VAL A 177 -14.29 -0.32 -9.45
C VAL A 177 -13.22 0.17 -8.50
N PHE A 178 -12.45 1.14 -8.97
CA PHE A 178 -11.36 1.73 -8.18
C PHE A 178 -11.90 2.74 -7.19
N GLY A 179 -11.45 2.61 -5.95
CA GLY A 179 -11.70 3.59 -4.92
C GLY A 179 -11.01 4.92 -5.24
N SER A 180 -11.69 5.99 -4.92
CA SER A 180 -11.18 7.35 -5.04
C SER A 180 -11.26 8.09 -3.72
N VAL A 181 -10.48 9.16 -3.61
CA VAL A 181 -10.55 10.13 -2.53
C VAL A 181 -10.71 11.51 -3.14
N ALA A 182 -11.75 12.22 -2.73
CA ALA A 182 -12.03 13.57 -3.17
C ALA A 182 -12.27 14.47 -1.95
N TYR A 183 -12.04 15.78 -2.11
CA TYR A 183 -12.29 16.78 -1.08
C TYR A 183 -13.42 17.69 -1.53
N ALA A 184 -14.40 17.90 -0.69
CA ALA A 184 -15.48 18.86 -0.92
C ALA A 184 -15.29 20.07 0.00
N TYR A 185 -15.40 21.29 -0.55
CA TYR A 185 -15.18 22.55 0.17
C TYR A 185 -16.47 23.31 0.42
N SER A 186 -17.60 22.77 -0.07
CA SER A 186 -18.95 23.31 0.15
C SER A 186 -20.00 22.20 0.15
N ALA A 187 -21.18 22.48 0.64
CA ALA A 187 -22.31 21.53 0.64
C ALA A 187 -22.71 21.13 -0.80
N SER A 188 -22.68 22.06 -1.75
CA SER A 188 -22.97 21.77 -3.15
C SER A 188 -21.94 20.86 -3.79
N GLU A 189 -20.64 21.10 -3.54
CA GLU A 189 -19.58 20.20 -4.00
C GLU A 189 -19.70 18.81 -3.37
N LEU A 190 -20.03 18.73 -2.07
CA LEU A 190 -20.23 17.46 -1.38
C LEU A 190 -21.32 16.65 -2.06
N THR A 191 -22.49 17.27 -2.31
CA THR A 191 -23.62 16.62 -2.98
C THR A 191 -23.24 16.10 -4.36
N ASN A 192 -22.58 16.93 -5.17
CA ASN A 192 -22.16 16.53 -6.53
C ASN A 192 -21.17 15.36 -6.52
N LYS A 193 -20.14 15.41 -5.65
CA LYS A 193 -19.13 14.36 -5.55
C LYS A 193 -19.73 13.04 -5.03
N VAL A 194 -20.65 13.11 -4.07
CA VAL A 194 -21.35 11.94 -3.55
C VAL A 194 -22.23 11.31 -4.62
N ASP A 195 -23.04 12.10 -5.34
CA ASP A 195 -23.90 11.62 -6.41
C ASP A 195 -23.11 10.94 -7.53
N GLU A 196 -22.00 11.57 -7.96
CA GLU A 196 -21.08 10.99 -8.95
C GLU A 196 -20.55 9.62 -8.49
N ARG A 197 -20.10 9.53 -7.23
CA ARG A 197 -19.50 8.29 -6.71
C ARG A 197 -20.54 7.20 -6.44
N LEU A 198 -21.72 7.53 -5.96
CA LEU A 198 -22.82 6.57 -5.76
C LEU A 198 -23.19 5.85 -7.05
N ARG A 199 -23.19 6.56 -8.20
CA ARG A 199 -23.47 5.96 -9.52
C ARG A 199 -22.41 4.92 -9.93
N VAL A 200 -21.19 5.02 -9.43
CA VAL A 200 -20.08 4.13 -9.78
C VAL A 200 -19.87 3.04 -8.72
N ALA A 201 -19.87 3.41 -7.45
CA ALA A 201 -19.50 2.53 -6.35
C ALA A 201 -20.69 1.96 -5.57
N GLY A 202 -21.88 2.57 -5.67
CA GLY A 202 -23.10 2.16 -4.97
C GLY A 202 -23.21 2.62 -3.53
N ASP A 203 -22.07 2.75 -2.83
CA ASP A 203 -21.95 3.33 -1.50
C ASP A 203 -20.63 4.10 -1.35
N VAL A 204 -20.63 5.14 -0.53
CA VAL A 204 -19.46 5.98 -0.27
C VAL A 204 -19.35 6.34 1.20
N LEU A 205 -18.17 6.73 1.64
CA LEU A 205 -17.92 7.25 2.97
C LEU A 205 -17.71 8.77 2.90
N ILE A 206 -18.39 9.49 3.77
CA ILE A 206 -18.08 10.88 4.08
C ILE A 206 -17.32 10.88 5.39
N GLN A 207 -16.16 11.56 5.40
CA GLN A 207 -15.30 11.65 6.56
C GLN A 207 -14.93 13.10 6.85
N GLU A 208 -14.76 13.43 8.12
CA GLU A 208 -14.10 14.67 8.51
C GLU A 208 -12.65 14.70 7.96
N PHE A 209 -12.20 15.90 7.63
CA PHE A 209 -10.81 16.12 7.24
C PHE A 209 -9.93 16.16 8.48
N VAL A 210 -9.03 15.18 8.58
CA VAL A 210 -8.06 15.12 9.69
C VAL A 210 -6.73 15.70 9.23
N SER A 211 -6.31 16.80 9.84
CA SER A 211 -4.96 17.35 9.68
C SER A 211 -3.99 16.68 10.66
N GLY A 212 -2.80 16.32 10.18
CA GLY A 212 -1.79 15.68 11.01
C GLY A 212 -0.68 15.03 10.20
N VAL A 213 0.33 14.53 10.91
CA VAL A 213 1.46 13.82 10.34
C VAL A 213 1.13 12.34 10.21
N GLY A 214 1.38 11.75 9.05
CA GLY A 214 1.21 10.31 8.84
C GLY A 214 2.16 9.50 9.72
N VAL A 215 1.60 8.54 10.46
CA VAL A 215 2.34 7.57 11.30
C VAL A 215 1.85 6.18 10.94
N GLY A 216 2.74 5.20 10.87
CA GLY A 216 2.36 3.83 10.58
C GLY A 216 2.88 2.87 11.63
N PHE A 217 2.11 1.83 11.86
CA PHE A 217 2.49 0.63 12.58
C PHE A 217 2.47 -0.54 11.61
N SER A 218 3.44 -1.43 11.66
CA SER A 218 3.45 -2.64 10.86
C SER A 218 3.93 -3.83 11.69
N CYS A 219 3.43 -5.01 11.33
CA CYS A 219 3.78 -6.26 11.97
C CYS A 219 3.60 -7.44 11.02
N PHE A 220 4.10 -8.61 11.44
CA PHE A 220 3.74 -9.90 10.88
C PHE A 220 2.73 -10.56 11.83
N VAL A 221 1.74 -11.26 11.30
CA VAL A 221 0.69 -11.93 12.07
C VAL A 221 0.60 -13.39 11.71
N ALA A 222 0.63 -14.27 12.69
CA ALA A 222 0.38 -15.69 12.50
C ALA A 222 -0.19 -16.31 13.79
N GLY A 223 -1.14 -17.24 13.66
CA GLY A 223 -1.74 -17.94 14.78
C GLY A 223 -2.35 -17.02 15.84
N GLY A 224 -2.92 -15.86 15.43
CA GLY A 224 -3.50 -14.87 16.36
C GLY A 224 -2.47 -14.09 17.19
N LYS A 225 -1.20 -14.15 16.83
CA LYS A 225 -0.12 -13.39 17.48
C LYS A 225 0.57 -12.47 16.49
N THR A 226 1.05 -11.34 17.00
CA THR A 226 1.84 -10.36 16.25
C THR A 226 3.33 -10.60 16.50
N PHE A 227 4.13 -10.34 15.47
CA PHE A 227 5.58 -10.48 15.46
C PHE A 227 6.20 -9.25 14.80
N LEU A 228 7.43 -8.92 15.17
CA LEU A 228 8.24 -7.90 14.51
C LEU A 228 7.52 -6.53 14.46
N PRO A 229 7.07 -5.97 15.58
CA PRO A 229 6.43 -4.65 15.59
C PRO A 229 7.42 -3.59 15.09
N PHE A 230 6.93 -2.69 14.22
CA PHE A 230 7.73 -1.60 13.65
C PHE A 230 6.89 -0.34 13.51
N GLN A 231 7.45 0.81 13.85
CA GLN A 231 6.80 2.11 13.65
C GLN A 231 7.62 3.07 12.79
N TRP A 232 6.90 3.92 12.07
CA TRP A 232 7.46 4.91 11.18
C TRP A 232 6.58 6.17 11.13
N GLN A 233 7.19 7.27 10.70
CA GLN A 233 6.54 8.56 10.52
C GLN A 233 6.83 9.11 9.12
N ARG A 234 5.84 9.69 8.45
CA ARG A 234 6.02 10.41 7.19
C ARG A 234 6.78 11.71 7.41
N ILE A 235 7.69 12.00 6.50
CA ILE A 235 8.39 13.30 6.41
C ILE A 235 7.77 14.10 5.26
N ARG A 236 7.55 13.43 4.10
CA ARG A 236 6.96 14.03 2.90
C ARG A 236 6.06 13.02 2.19
N GLU A 237 5.06 13.54 1.53
CA GLU A 237 4.16 12.79 0.64
C GLU A 237 4.45 13.15 -0.80
N VAL A 238 4.17 12.24 -1.75
CA VAL A 238 4.32 12.51 -3.19
C VAL A 238 3.42 13.67 -3.62
N ASP A 239 2.16 13.62 -3.19
CA ASP A 239 1.22 14.75 -3.30
C ASP A 239 0.96 15.30 -1.89
N PRO A 240 1.25 16.58 -1.62
CA PRO A 240 1.07 17.19 -0.31
C PRO A 240 -0.39 17.19 0.22
N ARG A 241 -1.36 16.91 -0.65
CA ARG A 241 -2.78 16.79 -0.26
C ARG A 241 -3.09 15.48 0.46
N GLY A 242 -2.19 14.52 0.44
CA GLY A 242 -2.34 13.20 1.01
C GLY A 242 -2.18 12.12 -0.07
N SER A 243 -1.09 11.37 0.02
CA SER A 243 -0.78 10.28 -0.92
C SER A 243 0.25 9.33 -0.31
N ALA A 244 0.85 8.48 -1.15
CA ALA A 244 1.99 7.67 -0.75
C ALA A 244 3.16 8.53 -0.27
N SER A 245 3.92 8.03 0.70
CA SER A 245 5.11 8.69 1.22
C SER A 245 6.23 8.78 0.18
N SER A 246 6.82 9.95 -0.01
CA SER A 246 8.08 10.15 -0.74
C SER A 246 9.30 10.05 0.18
N ALA A 247 9.15 10.47 1.45
CA ALA A 247 10.16 10.33 2.50
C ALA A 247 9.50 9.99 3.85
N ARG A 248 10.10 9.09 4.61
CA ARG A 248 9.66 8.65 5.93
C ARG A 248 10.84 8.21 6.77
N LYS A 249 10.66 8.18 8.08
CA LYS A 249 11.69 7.73 9.03
C LYS A 249 11.15 6.67 9.99
N SER A 250 12.02 5.77 10.45
CA SER A 250 11.73 4.89 11.58
C SER A 250 11.73 5.67 12.89
N ILE A 251 10.81 5.34 13.77
CA ILE A 251 10.64 5.96 15.10
C ILE A 251 10.54 4.86 16.16
N PRO A 252 10.80 5.17 17.44
CA PRO A 252 10.55 4.24 18.55
C PRO A 252 9.10 3.75 18.57
N LEU A 253 8.87 2.56 19.14
CA LEU A 253 7.52 2.03 19.35
C LEU A 253 6.76 2.91 20.35
N ASP A 254 5.60 3.38 19.96
CA ASP A 254 4.68 4.14 20.82
C ASP A 254 3.73 3.18 21.55
N HIS A 255 3.90 3.07 22.85
CA HIS A 255 3.11 2.17 23.70
C HIS A 255 1.61 2.50 23.74
N SER A 256 1.19 3.67 23.27
CA SER A 256 -0.21 4.02 23.12
C SER A 256 -0.83 3.51 21.81
N VAL A 257 -0.01 3.25 20.79
CA VAL A 257 -0.41 2.85 19.45
C VAL A 257 -0.29 1.33 19.24
N VAL A 258 0.83 0.74 19.67
CA VAL A 258 1.18 -0.65 19.37
C VAL A 258 0.13 -1.64 19.86
N PRO A 259 -0.25 -1.69 21.17
CA PRO A 259 -1.17 -2.72 21.66
C PRO A 259 -2.54 -2.67 20.99
N ARG A 260 -3.04 -1.47 20.71
CA ARG A 260 -4.34 -1.27 20.05
C ARG A 260 -4.30 -1.70 18.59
N SER A 261 -3.18 -1.42 17.91
CA SER A 261 -2.98 -1.87 16.51
C SER A 261 -2.90 -3.38 16.42
N GLU A 262 -2.18 -4.01 17.33
CA GLU A 262 -2.06 -5.47 17.42
C GLU A 262 -3.43 -6.13 17.69
N GLN A 263 -4.18 -5.60 18.64
CA GLN A 263 -5.52 -6.06 18.95
C GLN A 263 -6.46 -5.95 17.74
N LEU A 264 -6.45 -4.79 17.04
CA LEU A 264 -7.28 -4.54 15.87
C LEU A 264 -7.01 -5.56 14.75
N ILE A 265 -5.73 -5.85 14.45
CA ILE A 265 -5.36 -6.79 13.38
C ILE A 265 -5.66 -8.23 13.77
N THR A 266 -5.40 -8.62 15.00
CA THR A 266 -5.65 -10.01 15.47
C THR A 266 -7.14 -10.32 15.50
N GLU A 267 -7.99 -9.38 15.88
CA GLU A 267 -9.46 -9.54 15.88
C GLU A 267 -10.01 -9.77 14.46
N MET A 268 -9.37 -9.23 13.43
CA MET A 268 -9.71 -9.49 12.03
C MET A 268 -9.31 -10.90 11.56
N SER A 269 -8.76 -11.74 12.44
CA SER A 269 -8.21 -13.08 12.10
C SER A 269 -7.20 -13.00 10.92
N PHE A 270 -6.46 -11.89 10.86
CA PHE A 270 -5.49 -11.65 9.81
C PHE A 270 -4.27 -12.55 9.93
N GLN A 271 -3.63 -12.87 8.82
CA GLN A 271 -2.36 -13.59 8.75
C GLN A 271 -1.48 -13.02 7.64
N GLY A 272 -0.19 -12.98 7.88
CA GLY A 272 0.81 -12.41 6.98
C GLY A 272 1.28 -11.02 7.41
N VAL A 273 1.68 -10.18 6.47
CA VAL A 273 2.19 -8.83 6.75
C VAL A 273 1.08 -7.80 6.72
N ALA A 274 1.02 -6.95 7.73
CA ALA A 274 0.01 -5.90 7.85
C ALA A 274 0.64 -4.55 8.22
N MET A 275 0.02 -3.47 7.72
CA MET A 275 0.37 -2.11 8.06
C MET A 275 -0.90 -1.32 8.39
N VAL A 276 -0.90 -0.65 9.54
CA VAL A 276 -1.96 0.25 9.98
C VAL A 276 -1.47 1.69 9.83
N GLU A 277 -2.21 2.50 9.11
CA GLU A 277 -1.92 3.91 8.92
C GLU A 277 -2.75 4.79 9.83
N TYR A 278 -2.09 5.74 10.47
CA TYR A 278 -2.68 6.75 11.33
C TYR A 278 -2.27 8.16 10.90
N LYS A 279 -3.03 9.15 11.34
CA LYS A 279 -2.57 10.54 11.44
C LYS A 279 -2.43 10.93 12.90
N LYS A 280 -1.28 11.49 13.25
CA LYS A 280 -1.03 12.12 14.56
C LYS A 280 -1.29 13.61 14.42
N THR A 281 -2.32 14.09 15.09
CA THR A 281 -2.74 15.49 15.07
C THR A 281 -1.81 16.36 15.93
N ALA A 282 -1.89 17.69 15.82
CA ALA A 282 -1.05 18.62 16.57
C ALA A 282 -1.27 18.54 18.10
N ASP A 283 -2.48 18.17 18.52
CA ASP A 283 -2.86 17.93 19.93
C ASP A 283 -2.48 16.52 20.42
N GLY A 284 -1.79 15.73 19.59
CA GLY A 284 -1.25 14.41 19.92
C GLY A 284 -2.19 13.23 19.76
N ARG A 285 -3.46 13.43 19.34
CA ARG A 285 -4.38 12.32 19.05
C ARG A 285 -3.89 11.51 17.86
N VAL A 286 -4.07 10.19 17.93
CA VAL A 286 -3.74 9.25 16.86
C VAL A 286 -5.03 8.73 16.26
N ILE A 287 -5.25 9.04 14.99
CA ILE A 287 -6.50 8.79 14.26
C ILE A 287 -6.24 7.76 13.17
N LEU A 288 -6.92 6.61 13.21
CA LEU A 288 -6.82 5.55 12.21
C LEU A 288 -7.31 6.03 10.84
N MET A 289 -6.52 5.74 9.81
CA MET A 289 -6.87 6.09 8.44
C MET A 289 -7.23 4.87 7.59
N GLU A 290 -6.39 3.81 7.64
CA GLU A 290 -6.60 2.56 6.89
C GLU A 290 -5.71 1.42 7.39
N ILE A 291 -6.05 0.19 6.96
CA ILE A 291 -5.21 -1.00 7.14
C ILE A 291 -4.86 -1.57 5.76
N ASN A 292 -3.58 -1.88 5.57
CA ASN A 292 -3.07 -2.56 4.39
C ASN A 292 -2.69 -3.99 4.76
N GLY A 293 -3.49 -4.96 4.31
CA GLY A 293 -3.30 -6.42 4.55
C GLY A 293 -2.46 -7.10 3.46
N ARG A 294 -1.40 -6.45 3.00
CA ARG A 294 -0.50 -6.89 1.93
C ARG A 294 0.81 -6.11 2.00
N PRO A 295 1.86 -6.50 1.26
CA PRO A 295 3.06 -5.67 1.14
C PRO A 295 2.70 -4.24 0.69
N TRP A 296 3.22 -3.23 1.38
CA TRP A 296 2.87 -1.82 1.17
C TRP A 296 4.03 -1.02 0.58
N GLY A 297 3.75 0.12 -0.02
CA GLY A 297 4.72 0.91 -0.78
C GLY A 297 5.95 1.38 0.00
N SER A 298 5.86 1.46 1.34
CA SER A 298 6.97 1.88 2.22
C SER A 298 7.70 0.72 2.90
N ILE A 299 7.47 -0.54 2.50
CA ILE A 299 8.06 -1.75 3.10
C ILE A 299 9.60 -1.79 3.02
N GLY A 300 10.21 -0.98 2.16
CA GLY A 300 11.66 -0.84 2.09
C GLY A 300 12.29 -0.23 3.34
N LEU A 301 11.57 0.60 4.10
CA LEU A 301 12.11 1.19 5.33
C LEU A 301 12.34 0.15 6.43
N PRO A 302 11.38 -0.71 6.83
CA PRO A 302 11.64 -1.76 7.81
C PRO A 302 12.78 -2.69 7.38
N ILE A 303 12.89 -3.06 6.07
CA ILE A 303 14.02 -3.85 5.56
C ILE A 303 15.34 -3.12 5.84
N ALA A 304 15.42 -1.83 5.50
CA ALA A 304 16.61 -1.02 5.77
C ALA A 304 16.91 -0.90 7.27
N CYS A 305 15.92 -1.02 8.13
CA CYS A 305 16.07 -0.98 9.59
C CYS A 305 16.43 -2.33 10.22
N GLY A 306 16.39 -3.43 9.46
CA GLY A 306 16.73 -4.78 9.93
C GLY A 306 15.52 -5.71 10.09
N ILE A 307 14.31 -5.27 9.72
CA ILE A 307 13.09 -6.11 9.73
C ILE A 307 12.69 -6.43 8.29
N ASP A 308 13.03 -7.61 7.82
CA ASP A 308 12.73 -8.07 6.47
C ASP A 308 11.40 -8.85 6.42
N TYR A 309 10.28 -8.13 6.41
CA TYR A 309 8.95 -8.72 6.30
C TYR A 309 8.75 -9.61 5.07
N PRO A 310 9.20 -9.24 3.85
CA PRO A 310 9.09 -10.11 2.69
C PRO A 310 9.75 -11.47 2.88
N ARG A 311 10.94 -11.50 3.45
CA ARG A 311 11.66 -12.73 3.74
C ARG A 311 10.86 -13.62 4.69
N HIS A 312 10.36 -13.07 5.80
CA HIS A 312 9.56 -13.84 6.76
C HIS A 312 8.22 -14.31 6.16
N LEU A 313 7.61 -13.52 5.28
CA LEU A 313 6.41 -13.92 4.55
C LEU A 313 6.69 -15.12 3.64
N ILE A 314 7.81 -15.11 2.93
CA ILE A 314 8.22 -16.21 2.05
C ILE A 314 8.51 -17.48 2.87
N GLU A 315 9.33 -17.38 3.91
CA GLU A 315 9.67 -18.49 4.81
C GLU A 315 8.39 -19.11 5.43
N TRP A 316 7.47 -18.27 5.92
CA TRP A 316 6.21 -18.72 6.47
C TRP A 316 5.29 -19.40 5.43
N CYS A 317 5.18 -18.83 4.25
CA CYS A 317 4.38 -19.42 3.17
C CYS A 317 4.96 -20.74 2.67
N LEU A 318 6.28 -20.91 2.63
CA LEU A 318 6.94 -22.10 2.08
C LEU A 318 6.98 -23.28 3.06
N ASP A 319 7.26 -23.02 4.33
CA ASP A 319 7.51 -24.09 5.29
C ASP A 319 6.88 -23.87 6.67
N GLY A 320 6.12 -22.80 6.86
CA GLY A 320 5.46 -22.46 8.11
C GLY A 320 6.39 -21.83 9.17
N THR A 321 7.63 -21.49 8.81
CA THR A 321 8.59 -20.88 9.74
C THR A 321 8.08 -19.54 10.24
N LEU A 322 7.88 -19.43 11.55
CA LEU A 322 7.47 -18.19 12.20
C LEU A 322 8.67 -17.25 12.36
N PRO A 323 8.47 -15.93 12.20
CA PRO A 323 9.49 -14.97 12.54
C PRO A 323 9.76 -14.93 14.05
N PRO A 324 10.90 -14.43 14.50
CA PRO A 324 11.13 -14.15 15.92
C PRO A 324 10.10 -13.13 16.43
N GLN A 325 9.77 -13.20 17.73
CA GLN A 325 8.75 -12.34 18.32
C GLN A 325 9.09 -10.86 18.16
N ASN A 326 10.33 -10.50 18.49
CA ASN A 326 10.86 -9.14 18.37
C ASN A 326 12.29 -9.18 17.83
N ILE A 327 12.62 -8.21 16.99
CA ILE A 327 13.98 -7.90 16.58
C ILE A 327 14.19 -6.40 16.85
N PRO A 328 15.25 -5.99 17.56
CA PRO A 328 15.61 -4.59 17.65
C PRO A 328 15.84 -4.02 16.24
N TYR A 329 15.20 -2.91 15.93
CA TYR A 329 15.38 -2.25 14.64
C TYR A 329 16.09 -0.91 14.80
N ARG A 330 16.71 -0.45 13.72
CA ARG A 330 17.38 0.86 13.70
C ARG A 330 16.36 1.98 13.62
N GLU A 331 16.42 2.87 14.59
CA GLU A 331 15.60 4.07 14.67
C GLU A 331 16.24 5.24 13.92
N ASN A 332 15.44 6.28 13.61
CA ASN A 332 15.86 7.50 12.91
C ASN A 332 16.48 7.27 11.53
N ILE A 333 16.27 6.09 10.94
CA ILE A 333 16.63 5.82 9.54
C ILE A 333 15.62 6.52 8.65
N VAL A 334 16.10 7.36 7.74
CA VAL A 334 15.29 8.04 6.73
C VAL A 334 15.32 7.25 5.44
N CYS A 335 14.17 6.81 4.96
CA CYS A 335 14.04 6.16 3.67
C CYS A 335 13.29 7.08 2.70
N ARG A 336 13.83 7.22 1.50
CA ARG A 336 13.32 8.10 0.44
C ARG A 336 13.02 7.29 -0.81
N ARG A 337 12.11 7.79 -1.62
CA ARG A 337 11.83 7.30 -2.96
C ARG A 337 12.15 8.41 -3.95
N LEU A 338 13.23 8.28 -4.70
CA LEU A 338 13.76 9.38 -5.53
C LEU A 338 12.74 9.90 -6.54
N VAL A 339 12.09 9.01 -7.29
CA VAL A 339 11.02 9.41 -8.23
C VAL A 339 9.85 10.08 -7.49
N GLY A 340 9.54 9.65 -6.28
CA GLY A 340 8.52 10.28 -5.43
C GLY A 340 8.92 11.68 -4.98
N GLU A 341 10.18 11.89 -4.60
CA GLU A 341 10.72 13.20 -4.23
C GLU A 341 10.70 14.19 -5.40
N LEU A 342 11.09 13.73 -6.60
CA LEU A 342 11.00 14.56 -7.81
C LEU A 342 9.55 14.94 -8.14
N THR A 343 8.60 14.02 -7.93
CA THR A 343 7.18 14.30 -8.13
C THR A 343 6.65 15.25 -7.07
N HIS A 344 7.07 15.09 -5.80
CA HIS A 344 6.75 16.01 -4.71
C HIS A 344 7.17 17.44 -5.06
N LEU A 345 8.41 17.66 -5.50
CA LEU A 345 8.89 18.98 -5.90
C LEU A 345 8.04 19.60 -7.01
N THR A 346 7.62 18.81 -7.99
CA THR A 346 6.74 19.34 -9.05
C THR A 346 5.35 19.71 -8.53
N ASN A 347 4.80 18.94 -7.59
CA ASN A 347 3.52 19.28 -6.96
C ASN A 347 3.63 20.53 -6.07
N LEU A 348 4.76 20.72 -5.39
CA LEU A 348 5.03 21.97 -4.67
C LEU A 348 5.14 23.17 -5.60
N TRP A 349 5.78 23.01 -6.78
CA TRP A 349 5.91 24.06 -7.78
C TRP A 349 4.57 24.51 -8.34
N THR A 350 3.65 23.59 -8.58
CA THR A 350 2.28 23.91 -9.05
C THR A 350 1.41 24.55 -7.96
N GLY A 351 1.79 24.42 -6.69
CA GLY A 351 1.05 24.96 -5.55
C GLY A 351 -0.21 24.19 -5.17
N PRO A 352 -0.85 24.57 -4.05
CA PRO A 352 -2.09 23.94 -3.61
C PRO A 352 -3.28 24.34 -4.49
N PRO A 353 -4.29 23.47 -4.61
CA PRO A 353 -5.54 23.85 -5.25
C PRO A 353 -6.26 24.94 -4.43
N PRO A 354 -7.19 25.68 -5.05
CA PRO A 354 -8.04 26.65 -4.34
C PRO A 354 -8.70 26.02 -3.11
N ASN A 355 -8.82 26.80 -2.03
CA ASN A 355 -9.45 26.40 -0.77
C ASN A 355 -8.76 25.23 -0.01
N TRP A 356 -7.54 24.82 -0.38
CA TRP A 356 -6.80 23.82 0.38
C TRP A 356 -6.42 24.36 1.77
N PRO A 357 -6.78 23.68 2.88
CA PRO A 357 -6.68 24.27 4.22
C PRO A 357 -5.29 24.23 4.83
N ILE A 358 -4.35 23.50 4.23
CA ILE A 358 -3.01 23.29 4.78
C ILE A 358 -1.99 23.94 3.86
N ALA A 359 -1.14 24.80 4.43
CA ALA A 359 -0.03 25.37 3.69
C ALA A 359 0.93 24.27 3.19
N TYR A 360 1.32 24.35 1.93
CA TYR A 360 2.35 23.47 1.42
C TYR A 360 3.71 23.84 2.01
N GLN A 361 4.59 22.85 2.11
CA GLN A 361 5.97 23.09 2.47
C GLN A 361 6.62 24.06 1.47
N ASN A 362 7.56 24.84 1.96
CA ASN A 362 8.28 25.75 1.09
C ASN A 362 9.09 24.98 0.03
N PHE A 363 8.95 25.37 -1.24
CA PHE A 363 9.61 24.70 -2.37
C PHE A 363 11.13 24.67 -2.22
N TRP A 364 11.75 25.80 -1.88
CA TRP A 364 13.20 25.92 -1.80
C TRP A 364 13.79 25.10 -0.64
N THR A 365 13.12 25.08 0.51
CA THR A 365 13.52 24.22 1.63
C THR A 365 13.41 22.74 1.25
N SER A 366 12.34 22.37 0.55
CA SER A 366 12.14 20.99 0.07
C SER A 366 13.19 20.62 -0.98
N LEU A 367 13.46 21.52 -1.94
CA LEU A 367 14.50 21.33 -2.96
C LEU A 367 15.86 21.10 -2.33
N PHE A 368 16.26 21.95 -1.35
CA PHE A 368 17.53 21.79 -0.64
C PHE A 368 17.63 20.42 0.04
N THR A 369 16.60 20.01 0.76
CA THR A 369 16.59 18.71 1.46
C THR A 369 16.55 17.51 0.49
N VAL A 370 15.90 17.66 -0.67
CA VAL A 370 15.89 16.63 -1.73
C VAL A 370 17.24 16.53 -2.42
N ALA A 371 17.91 17.66 -2.64
CA ALA A 371 19.23 17.73 -3.29
C ALA A 371 20.36 17.08 -2.47
N VAL A 372 20.19 16.94 -1.14
CA VAL A 372 21.15 16.20 -0.32
C VAL A 372 21.06 14.71 -0.64
N PRO A 373 22.06 14.11 -1.31
CA PRO A 373 21.89 12.78 -1.90
C PRO A 373 21.97 11.65 -0.88
N TRP A 374 22.96 11.68 -0.01
CA TRP A 374 23.17 10.63 1.00
C TRP A 374 23.81 11.19 2.26
N LEU A 375 23.17 10.92 3.41
CA LEU A 375 23.75 11.12 4.73
C LEU A 375 23.75 9.78 5.49
N PRO A 376 24.60 9.60 6.50
CA PRO A 376 24.49 8.47 7.42
C PRO A 376 23.06 8.35 7.96
N GLY A 377 22.50 7.14 7.96
CA GLY A 377 21.11 6.91 8.34
C GLY A 377 20.07 7.17 7.23
N MET A 378 20.49 7.42 5.99
CA MET A 378 19.58 7.51 4.83
C MET A 378 19.65 6.27 3.95
N CYS A 379 18.51 5.90 3.39
CA CYS A 379 18.38 4.87 2.37
C CYS A 379 17.32 5.29 1.32
N TYR A 380 17.26 4.51 0.23
CA TYR A 380 16.28 4.73 -0.83
C TYR A 380 15.56 3.43 -1.16
N ASP A 381 14.25 3.52 -1.50
CA ASP A 381 13.48 2.36 -1.98
C ASP A 381 13.95 1.91 -3.37
N ASP A 382 14.18 2.89 -4.24
CA ASP A 382 14.40 2.67 -5.68
C ASP A 382 15.89 2.65 -6.07
N VAL A 383 16.77 3.25 -5.28
CA VAL A 383 18.22 3.35 -5.57
C VAL A 383 19.03 2.65 -4.49
N TRP A 384 19.59 1.49 -4.81
CA TRP A 384 20.57 0.80 -3.98
C TRP A 384 21.91 0.76 -4.68
N LEU A 385 23.02 1.01 -3.98
CA LEU A 385 24.37 0.95 -4.57
C LEU A 385 24.68 -0.41 -5.18
N SER A 386 24.17 -1.48 -4.58
CA SER A 386 24.29 -2.85 -5.10
C SER A 386 23.31 -3.19 -6.23
N ASP A 387 22.31 -2.32 -6.52
CA ASP A 387 21.25 -2.57 -7.50
C ASP A 387 20.68 -1.25 -8.05
N LEU A 388 21.48 -0.53 -8.84
CA LEU A 388 21.16 0.83 -9.33
C LEU A 388 20.16 0.85 -10.49
N ARG A 389 20.08 -0.23 -11.28
CA ARG A 389 19.28 -0.27 -12.52
C ARG A 389 17.80 0.10 -12.33
N PRO A 390 17.07 -0.38 -11.28
CA PRO A 390 15.68 0.01 -11.07
C PRO A 390 15.49 1.52 -10.91
N GLY A 391 16.36 2.17 -10.14
CA GLY A 391 16.31 3.61 -9.92
C GLY A 391 16.59 4.41 -11.19
N MET A 392 17.63 4.04 -11.94
CA MET A 392 17.96 4.68 -13.22
C MET A 392 16.82 4.53 -14.25
N ALA A 393 16.26 3.33 -14.38
CA ALA A 393 15.13 3.06 -15.24
C ALA A 393 13.89 3.85 -14.81
N GLY A 394 13.63 3.96 -13.51
CA GLY A 394 12.54 4.74 -12.93
C GLY A 394 12.64 6.23 -13.26
N ILE A 395 13.82 6.82 -13.10
CA ILE A 395 14.10 8.22 -13.47
C ILE A 395 13.87 8.42 -14.98
N GLY A 396 14.43 7.54 -15.81
CA GLY A 396 14.27 7.59 -17.26
C GLY A 396 12.78 7.55 -17.67
N ASN A 397 12.00 6.66 -17.06
CA ASN A 397 10.56 6.59 -17.29
C ASN A 397 9.82 7.85 -16.84
N TRP A 398 10.18 8.40 -15.67
CA TRP A 398 9.61 9.65 -15.15
C TRP A 398 9.86 10.84 -16.10
N VAL A 399 11.08 11.00 -16.62
CA VAL A 399 11.42 12.04 -17.59
C VAL A 399 10.61 11.88 -18.88
N ARG A 400 10.50 10.66 -19.42
CA ARG A 400 9.71 10.38 -20.63
C ARG A 400 8.24 10.73 -20.44
N SER A 401 7.63 10.31 -19.34
CA SER A 401 6.20 10.53 -19.06
C SER A 401 5.80 12.01 -18.97
N ARG A 402 6.77 12.92 -18.72
CA ARG A 402 6.53 14.35 -18.67
C ARG A 402 6.71 15.04 -20.02
N ARG A 403 7.59 14.53 -20.90
CA ARG A 403 7.74 15.06 -22.26
C ARG A 403 6.50 14.89 -23.13
N PHE A 404 5.63 13.96 -22.81
CA PHE A 404 4.37 13.73 -23.56
C PHE A 404 3.15 14.41 -22.94
N ARG A 405 3.32 15.18 -21.84
CA ARG A 405 2.24 15.93 -21.18
C ARG A 405 2.38 17.45 -21.35
N SER A 406 3.48 17.92 -21.96
CA SER A 406 3.71 19.27 -22.45
C SER A 406 3.38 19.35 -23.95
#